data_9f08c273f213f98797a79709788f2184
#
_entry.id   9f08c273f213f98797a79709788f2184
#
_cell.length_a   1.000
_cell.length_b   1.000
_cell.length_c   1.000
_cell.angle_alpha   90.00
_cell.angle_beta   90.00
_cell.angle_gamma   90.00
#
_symmetry.space_group_name_H-M   'P 1'
#
loop_
_entity.id
_entity.type
_entity.pdbx_description
1 polymer ?
#
loop_
_entity_poly.entity_id
_entity_poly.type
_entity_poly.pdbx_seq_one_letter_code
_entity_poly.pdbx_strand_id
1 'polypeptide(L)'
;KKNCPKISITRLEVYSAQGVPDLLLYNEYAGFCLLELKIQTGNRIKFSPHQILFHTTRNKRNYILVQALGGPRSKPKSLSVKLYSSASIEGLLLDPREVKPLAVNDWSLIENILINKPNN
;
A
#
# COMPACT_ATOMS: atom_id res chain seq x y z
N LYS A 1 -0.64 10.60 -7.95
CA LYS A 1 -0.07 10.84 -9.28
C LYS A 1 1.00 11.92 -9.29
N LYS A 2 0.75 12.98 -8.56
CA LYS A 2 1.69 14.11 -8.45
C LYS A 2 3.07 13.65 -7.95
N ASN A 3 3.08 12.71 -7.00
CA ASN A 3 4.32 12.19 -6.40
C ASN A 3 4.93 11.04 -7.20
N CYS A 4 4.17 10.46 -8.11
CA CYS A 4 4.58 9.33 -8.95
C CYS A 4 4.19 9.61 -10.40
N PRO A 5 4.91 10.52 -11.09
CA PRO A 5 4.50 10.97 -12.42
C PRO A 5 4.58 9.88 -13.49
N LYS A 6 5.38 8.83 -13.28
CA LYS A 6 5.52 7.73 -14.26
C LYS A 6 4.42 6.70 -14.18
N ILE A 7 3.46 6.88 -13.26
CA ILE A 7 2.41 5.89 -13.01
C ILE A 7 1.06 6.49 -13.37
N SER A 8 0.29 5.75 -14.16
CA SER A 8 -1.11 6.06 -14.42
C SER A 8 -1.96 5.38 -13.36
N ILE A 9 -2.89 6.12 -12.76
CA ILE A 9 -3.70 5.65 -11.64
C ILE A 9 -5.16 5.57 -12.06
N THR A 10 -5.78 4.41 -11.82
CA THR A 10 -7.21 4.21 -12.01
C THR A 10 -7.81 3.80 -10.67
N ARG A 11 -8.80 4.55 -10.21
CA ARG A 11 -9.55 4.18 -9.01
C ARG A 11 -10.52 3.06 -9.35
N LEU A 12 -10.48 1.99 -8.57
CA LEU A 12 -11.38 0.87 -8.77
C LEU A 12 -12.61 1.03 -7.88
N GLU A 13 -13.79 1.01 -8.50
CA GLU A 13 -15.06 1.05 -7.80
C GLU A 13 -15.82 -0.22 -8.13
N VAL A 14 -15.50 -1.30 -7.39
CA VAL A 14 -16.06 -2.61 -7.66
C VAL A 14 -17.03 -2.98 -6.54
N TYR A 15 -18.32 -2.88 -6.82
CA TYR A 15 -19.36 -3.15 -5.83
C TYR A 15 -19.63 -4.63 -5.62
N SER A 16 -19.34 -5.45 -6.62
CA SER A 16 -19.65 -6.90 -6.58
C SER A 16 -18.46 -7.76 -6.14
N ALA A 17 -17.25 -7.22 -6.12
CA ALA A 17 -16.04 -7.95 -5.74
C ALA A 17 -15.40 -7.30 -4.51
N GLN A 18 -15.76 -7.77 -3.34
CA GLN A 18 -15.25 -7.23 -2.09
C GLN A 18 -13.79 -7.59 -1.92
N GLY A 19 -13.05 -6.70 -1.27
CA GLY A 19 -11.63 -6.91 -0.97
C GLY A 19 -10.67 -6.52 -2.08
N VAL A 20 -11.18 -6.09 -3.24
CA VAL A 20 -10.34 -5.60 -4.33
C VAL A 20 -9.65 -4.30 -3.88
N PRO A 21 -8.34 -4.15 -4.14
CA PRO A 21 -7.62 -2.91 -3.78
C PRO A 21 -8.21 -1.66 -4.43
N ASP A 22 -7.91 -0.51 -3.83
CA ASP A 22 -8.50 0.77 -4.23
C ASP A 22 -8.06 1.26 -5.59
N LEU A 23 -6.81 0.97 -5.97
CA LEU A 23 -6.20 1.55 -7.17
C LEU A 23 -5.59 0.47 -8.06
N LEU A 24 -5.80 0.65 -9.37
CA LEU A 24 -5.05 -0.05 -10.40
C LEU A 24 -4.00 0.92 -10.95
N LEU A 25 -2.74 0.52 -10.90
CA LEU A 25 -1.62 1.34 -11.36
C LEU A 25 -1.06 0.74 -12.64
N TYR A 26 -0.67 1.61 -13.57
CA TYR A 26 -0.05 1.18 -14.82
C TYR A 26 1.20 1.98 -15.11
N ASN A 27 2.24 1.28 -15.53
CA ASN A 27 3.46 1.84 -16.08
C ASN A 27 3.82 1.06 -17.35
N GLU A 28 4.23 1.76 -18.40
CA GLU A 28 4.49 1.11 -19.69
C GLU A 28 5.60 0.06 -19.66
N TYR A 29 6.55 0.16 -18.72
CA TYR A 29 7.64 -0.80 -18.58
C TYR A 29 7.28 -1.96 -17.67
N ALA A 30 6.60 -1.67 -16.57
CA ALA A 30 6.32 -2.66 -15.54
C ALA A 30 4.96 -3.35 -15.69
N GLY A 31 4.04 -2.74 -16.47
CA GLY A 31 2.68 -3.21 -16.58
C GLY A 31 1.83 -2.79 -15.39
N PHE A 32 0.89 -3.65 -15.02
CA PHE A 32 -0.09 -3.35 -13.97
C PHE A 32 0.37 -3.81 -12.59
N CYS A 33 -0.04 -3.05 -11.59
CA CYS A 33 -0.04 -3.52 -10.20
C CYS A 33 -1.25 -2.94 -9.47
N LEU A 34 -1.54 -3.49 -8.31
CA LEU A 34 -2.65 -3.06 -7.47
C LEU A 34 -2.12 -2.40 -6.20
N LEU A 35 -2.84 -1.40 -5.70
CA LEU A 35 -2.46 -0.68 -4.50
C LEU A 35 -3.66 -0.48 -3.59
N GLU A 36 -3.55 -0.97 -2.36
CA GLU A 36 -4.51 -0.73 -1.30
C GLU A 36 -4.08 0.46 -0.47
N LEU A 37 -4.99 1.41 -0.23
CA LEU A 37 -4.73 2.58 0.61
C LEU A 37 -5.28 2.31 2.00
N LYS A 38 -4.42 2.50 3.02
CA LYS A 38 -4.79 2.28 4.42
C LYS A 38 -4.32 3.41 5.31
N ILE A 39 -5.04 3.61 6.41
CA ILE A 39 -4.68 4.53 7.46
C ILE A 39 -4.37 3.71 8.71
N GLN A 40 -3.20 3.96 9.30
CA GLN A 40 -2.82 3.36 10.57
C GLN A 40 -3.28 4.27 11.70
N THR A 41 -4.04 3.69 12.62
CA THR A 41 -4.48 4.38 13.84
C THR A 41 -3.79 3.73 15.01
N GLY A 42 -2.87 4.47 15.67
CA GLY A 42 -2.03 3.89 16.70
C GLY A 42 -1.19 2.76 16.14
N ASN A 43 -1.37 1.56 16.65
CA ASN A 43 -0.63 0.38 16.23
C ASN A 43 -1.47 -0.56 15.36
N ARG A 44 -2.56 -0.04 14.79
CA ARG A 44 -3.51 -0.88 14.06
C ARG A 44 -3.77 -0.37 12.65
N ILE A 45 -3.85 -1.33 11.75
CA ILE A 45 -4.35 -1.15 10.39
C ILE A 45 -5.51 -2.11 10.22
N LYS A 46 -6.69 -1.59 9.86
CA LYS A 46 -7.89 -2.42 9.73
C LYS A 46 -8.01 -2.98 8.32
N PHE A 47 -8.18 -4.30 8.25
CA PHE A 47 -8.48 -4.99 7.00
C PHE A 47 -9.76 -5.79 7.16
N SER A 48 -10.63 -5.78 6.14
CA SER A 48 -11.78 -6.68 6.13
C SER A 48 -11.31 -8.11 5.83
N PRO A 49 -12.12 -9.13 6.18
CA PRO A 49 -11.78 -10.51 5.81
C PRO A 49 -11.58 -10.70 4.30
N HIS A 50 -12.34 -9.99 3.47
CA HIS A 50 -12.19 -10.05 2.02
C HIS A 50 -10.86 -9.46 1.55
N GLN A 51 -10.43 -8.35 2.17
CA GLN A 51 -9.13 -7.75 1.89
C GLN A 51 -8.00 -8.68 2.28
N ILE A 52 -8.10 -9.31 3.45
CA ILE A 52 -7.10 -10.27 3.90
C ILE A 52 -6.96 -11.42 2.92
N LEU A 53 -8.08 -11.98 2.48
CA LEU A 53 -8.08 -13.07 1.52
C LEU A 53 -7.47 -12.64 0.19
N PHE A 54 -7.84 -11.45 -0.30
CA PHE A 54 -7.33 -10.92 -1.56
C PHE A 54 -5.81 -10.80 -1.53
N HIS A 55 -5.25 -10.17 -0.48
CA HIS A 55 -3.80 -9.97 -0.37
C HIS A 55 -3.06 -11.28 -0.11
N THR A 56 -3.65 -12.20 0.63
CA THR A 56 -3.04 -13.48 0.91
C THR A 56 -2.91 -14.34 -0.34
N THR A 57 -3.91 -14.29 -1.22
CA THR A 57 -3.94 -15.14 -2.41
C THR A 57 -3.34 -14.47 -3.65
N ARG A 58 -3.16 -13.13 -3.64
CA ARG A 58 -2.65 -12.37 -4.78
C ARG A 58 -1.53 -11.46 -4.30
N ASN A 59 -0.38 -12.05 -3.99
CA ASN A 59 0.71 -11.32 -3.37
C ASN A 59 1.79 -10.83 -4.36
N LYS A 60 1.60 -11.02 -5.66
CA LYS A 60 2.51 -10.53 -6.68
C LYS A 60 1.97 -9.26 -7.31
N ARG A 61 2.81 -8.24 -7.39
CA ARG A 61 2.41 -6.95 -7.96
C ARG A 61 1.17 -6.37 -7.28
N ASN A 62 1.07 -6.59 -5.97
CA ASN A 62 -0.03 -6.10 -5.14
C ASN A 62 0.59 -5.50 -3.88
N TYR A 63 0.28 -4.24 -3.60
CA TYR A 63 0.94 -3.46 -2.56
C TYR A 63 -0.06 -2.78 -1.64
N ILE A 64 0.43 -2.39 -0.48
CA ILE A 64 -0.35 -1.67 0.53
C ILE A 64 0.41 -0.40 0.90
N LEU A 65 -0.23 0.76 0.71
CA LEU A 65 0.31 2.05 1.07
C LEU A 65 -0.38 2.53 2.33
N VAL A 66 0.40 2.75 3.38
CA VAL A 66 -0.13 3.10 4.70
C VAL A 66 0.26 4.52 5.06
N GLN A 67 -0.75 5.34 5.40
CA GLN A 67 -0.54 6.66 5.99
C GLN A 67 -0.76 6.59 7.48
N ALA A 68 0.10 7.23 8.24
CA ALA A 68 -0.06 7.36 9.68
C ALA A 68 0.22 8.79 10.10
N LEU A 69 -0.63 9.32 10.99
CA LEU A 69 -0.39 10.60 11.64
C LEU A 69 0.29 10.33 12.96
N GLY A 70 1.48 10.93 13.13
CA GLY A 70 2.24 10.77 14.36
C GLY A 70 2.33 12.09 15.14
N GLY A 71 2.93 12.00 16.32
CA GLY A 71 3.20 13.15 17.17
C GLY A 71 2.17 13.38 18.24
N PRO A 72 2.51 14.16 19.28
CA PRO A 72 1.59 14.48 20.37
C PRO A 72 0.46 15.40 19.90
N ARG A 73 -0.67 15.34 20.60
CA ARG A 73 -1.86 16.13 20.25
C ARG A 73 -1.61 17.64 20.26
N SER A 74 -0.68 18.10 21.08
CA SER A 74 -0.39 19.52 21.24
C SER A 74 0.51 20.09 20.15
N LYS A 75 1.01 19.27 19.24
CA LYS A 75 1.91 19.70 18.18
C LYS A 75 1.34 19.32 16.80
N PRO A 76 1.75 20.01 15.72
CA PRO A 76 1.40 19.59 14.38
C PRO A 76 1.76 18.13 14.18
N LYS A 77 0.83 17.36 13.62
CA LYS A 77 1.05 15.94 13.41
C LYS A 77 1.92 15.74 12.18
N SER A 78 2.92 14.89 12.33
CA SER A 78 3.72 14.45 11.17
C SER A 78 2.98 13.35 10.43
N LEU A 79 3.03 13.40 9.10
CA LEU A 79 2.45 12.38 8.24
C LEU A 79 3.55 11.43 7.82
N SER A 80 3.39 10.16 8.08
CA SER A 80 4.28 9.15 7.54
C SER A 80 3.57 8.32 6.46
N VAL A 81 4.33 7.94 5.45
CA VAL A 81 3.85 7.12 4.33
C VAL A 81 4.77 5.93 4.21
N LYS A 82 4.21 4.73 4.26
CA LYS A 82 4.98 3.49 4.18
C LYS A 82 4.39 2.58 3.12
N LEU A 83 5.24 1.97 2.33
CA LEU A 83 4.83 0.98 1.33
C LEU A 83 5.18 -0.41 1.79
N TYR A 84 4.21 -1.32 1.67
CA TYR A 84 4.40 -2.74 1.98
C TYR A 84 3.98 -3.59 0.79
N SER A 85 4.60 -4.76 0.67
CA SER A 85 4.09 -5.82 -0.21
C SER A 85 2.87 -6.48 0.41
N SER A 86 1.96 -6.98 -0.41
CA SER A 86 0.84 -7.81 0.06
C SER A 86 1.32 -9.05 0.83
N ALA A 87 2.51 -9.52 0.54
CA ALA A 87 3.10 -10.65 1.28
C ALA A 87 3.28 -10.36 2.78
N SER A 88 3.28 -9.09 3.17
CA SER A 88 3.41 -8.68 4.58
C SER A 88 2.07 -8.62 5.33
N ILE A 89 0.96 -9.03 4.71
CA ILE A 89 -0.38 -8.84 5.29
C ILE A 89 -0.52 -9.45 6.69
N GLU A 90 0.02 -10.62 6.92
CA GLU A 90 -0.09 -11.27 8.23
C GLU A 90 0.62 -10.47 9.32
N GLY A 91 1.83 -9.98 9.04
CA GLY A 91 2.56 -9.15 9.97
C GLY A 91 1.84 -7.83 10.26
N LEU A 92 1.26 -7.22 9.22
CA LEU A 92 0.51 -5.97 9.38
C LEU A 92 -0.74 -6.15 10.24
N LEU A 93 -1.35 -7.34 10.22
CA LEU A 93 -2.49 -7.66 11.06
C LEU A 93 -2.09 -7.83 12.52
N LEU A 94 -0.92 -8.41 12.76
CA LEU A 94 -0.44 -8.68 14.12
C LEU A 94 0.11 -7.42 14.77
N ASP A 95 1.12 -6.82 14.16
CA ASP A 95 1.72 -5.58 14.67
C ASP A 95 2.48 -4.89 13.54
N PRO A 96 1.93 -3.79 12.97
CA PRO A 96 2.59 -3.08 11.88
C PRO A 96 3.99 -2.58 12.24
N ARG A 97 4.27 -2.32 13.51
CA ARG A 97 5.58 -1.81 13.95
C ARG A 97 6.69 -2.84 13.78
N GLU A 98 6.35 -4.12 13.76
CA GLU A 98 7.32 -5.22 13.62
C GLU A 98 7.59 -5.57 12.17
N VAL A 99 6.88 -4.97 11.22
CA VAL A 99 7.03 -5.25 9.79
C VAL A 99 7.88 -4.17 9.14
N LYS A 100 8.96 -4.59 8.49
CA LYS A 100 9.82 -3.68 7.76
C LYS A 100 9.15 -3.25 6.46
N PRO A 101 8.88 -1.96 6.26
CA PRO A 101 8.32 -1.49 5.00
C PRO A 101 9.34 -1.55 3.86
N LEU A 102 8.84 -1.59 2.64
CA LEU A 102 9.68 -1.50 1.43
C LEU A 102 10.23 -0.08 1.25
N ALA A 103 9.48 0.92 1.67
CA ALA A 103 9.87 2.33 1.58
C ALA A 103 9.15 3.13 2.67
N VAL A 104 9.82 4.18 3.17
CA VAL A 104 9.29 5.07 4.20
C VAL A 104 9.51 6.51 3.77
N ASN A 105 8.43 7.29 3.63
CA ASN A 105 8.46 8.72 3.33
C ASN A 105 9.33 9.09 2.13
N ASP A 106 9.42 8.20 1.15
CA ASP A 106 10.27 8.38 -0.01
C ASP A 106 9.49 8.05 -1.29
N TRP A 107 8.90 9.08 -1.88
CA TRP A 107 8.07 8.89 -3.07
C TRP A 107 8.86 8.41 -4.28
N SER A 108 10.14 8.81 -4.40
CA SER A 108 10.99 8.32 -5.49
C SER A 108 11.21 6.82 -5.39
N LEU A 109 11.49 6.34 -4.17
CA LEU A 109 11.68 4.91 -3.94
C LEU A 109 10.36 4.15 -4.13
N ILE A 110 9.25 4.71 -3.64
CA ILE A 110 7.92 4.11 -3.83
C ILE A 110 7.64 3.95 -5.32
N GLU A 111 7.83 4.99 -6.10
CA GLU A 111 7.63 4.92 -7.55
C GLU A 111 8.51 3.86 -8.18
N ASN A 112 9.79 3.83 -7.82
CA ASN A 112 10.73 2.84 -8.37
C ASN A 112 10.31 1.40 -8.07
N ILE A 113 9.82 1.14 -6.87
CA ILE A 113 9.34 -0.20 -6.50
C ILE A 113 8.12 -0.59 -7.34
N LEU A 114 7.18 0.34 -7.49
CA LEU A 114 5.93 0.08 -8.20
C LEU A 114 6.14 -0.13 -9.71
N ILE A 115 7.16 0.49 -10.29
CA ILE A 115 7.43 0.37 -11.72
C ILE A 115 8.45 -0.71 -12.08
N ASN A 116 9.09 -1.34 -11.10
CA ASN A 116 10.03 -2.41 -11.37
C ASN A 116 9.31 -3.73 -11.53
N LYS A 117 9.67 -4.45 -12.60
CA LYS A 117 9.16 -5.81 -12.76
C LYS A 117 9.79 -6.71 -11.72
N PRO A 118 9.01 -7.60 -11.11
CA PRO A 118 9.60 -8.58 -10.21
C PRO A 118 10.56 -9.48 -10.98
N ASN A 119 11.72 -9.74 -10.40
CA ASN A 119 12.65 -10.72 -10.95
C ASN A 119 12.07 -12.11 -10.76
N ASN A 120 12.04 -12.86 -11.83
CA ASN A 120 11.57 -14.24 -11.77
C ASN A 120 12.64 -15.16 -11.22
#